data_f66e0d55ce085ca53933910b340b37c0
#
_entry.id   f66e0d55ce085ca53933910b340b37c0
#
_cell.length_a   1.000
_cell.length_b   1.000
_cell.length_c   1.000
_cell.angle_alpha   90.00
_cell.angle_beta   90.00
_cell.angle_gamma   90.00
#
_symmetry.space_group_name_H-M   'P 1'
#
loop_
_entity.id
_entity.type
_entity.pdbx_description
1 polymer ?
#
loop_
_entity_poly.entity_id
_entity_poly.type
_entity_poly.pdbx_seq_one_letter_code
_entity_poly.pdbx_strand_id
1 'polypeptide(L)'
;MKKLFVLLAVLPQFICGQDLLEEIDLETSENFETAAFKGLKVVNFESTKMVSEKELYFVVSHRFGSIKTGIEDFFGLDQAVTRLNLIYGITDGINVSISRSSFQKTYEGALKLRLIRQKKESFPLTIVWHNSAQINTSLDEDNLPGLEFKHKLGYATQLLVSRKVNEKLSLQLAPTFFHNNLVSVTEQDNSQYALGIGGRHKLTKRWSINVDYGIHLNRAATSPFSNPLSVGFDLETGGHVFQLHFTNAQPMNINNFLGQATGDWSEGDIFFGFNISRVF
;
A
#
# COMPACT_ATOMS: atom_id res chain seq x y z
N MET A 1 29.94 23.12 47.96
CA MET A 1 29.03 23.40 46.85
C MET A 1 28.51 22.06 46.29
N LYS A 2 27.37 21.60 46.75
CA LYS A 2 26.76 20.32 46.34
C LYS A 2 25.82 20.60 45.17
N LYS A 3 26.11 20.05 43.96
CA LYS A 3 25.21 20.12 42.78
C LYS A 3 24.15 19.04 42.92
N LEU A 4 22.92 19.43 43.10
CA LEU A 4 21.74 18.59 43.15
C LEU A 4 21.32 18.28 41.70
N PHE A 5 21.47 17.04 41.24
CA PHE A 5 20.91 16.56 39.99
C PHE A 5 19.46 16.17 40.24
N VAL A 6 18.54 16.95 39.71
CA VAL A 6 17.11 16.58 39.64
C VAL A 6 16.91 15.70 38.43
N LEU A 7 16.75 14.40 38.66
CA LEU A 7 16.37 13.42 37.64
C LEU A 7 14.85 13.54 37.42
N LEU A 8 14.45 14.20 36.34
CA LEU A 8 13.03 14.31 35.95
C LEU A 8 12.59 12.95 35.37
N ALA A 9 11.95 12.11 36.18
CA ALA A 9 11.33 10.87 35.76
C ALA A 9 10.05 11.21 34.96
N VAL A 10 10.12 11.16 33.63
CA VAL A 10 8.94 11.21 32.75
C VAL A 10 8.28 9.83 32.80
N LEU A 11 7.27 9.68 33.65
CA LEU A 11 6.36 8.53 33.63
C LEU A 11 5.51 8.60 32.36
N PRO A 12 5.47 7.54 31.53
CA PRO A 12 4.53 7.48 30.43
C PRO A 12 3.11 7.37 31.00
N GLN A 13 2.32 8.40 30.84
CA GLN A 13 0.89 8.35 31.14
C GLN A 13 0.25 7.44 30.06
N PHE A 14 -0.07 6.22 30.44
CA PHE A 14 -0.97 5.37 29.66
C PHE A 14 -2.36 6.01 29.66
N ILE A 15 -2.69 6.73 28.59
CA ILE A 15 -4.01 7.30 28.39
C ILE A 15 -4.94 6.15 28.00
N CYS A 16 -5.81 5.74 28.93
CA CYS A 16 -6.91 4.77 28.72
C CYS A 16 -8.05 5.33 27.85
N GLY A 17 -7.76 6.15 26.86
CA GLY A 17 -8.78 6.73 25.96
C GLY A 17 -9.11 5.88 24.72
N GLN A 18 -8.43 4.75 24.53
CA GLN A 18 -8.52 3.97 23.28
C GLN A 18 -9.68 2.96 23.27
N ASP A 19 -10.16 2.51 24.42
CA ASP A 19 -11.31 1.58 24.49
C ASP A 19 -12.64 2.29 24.18
N LEU A 20 -12.75 3.60 24.50
CA LEU A 20 -13.95 4.41 24.23
C LEU A 20 -14.20 4.65 22.73
N LEU A 21 -13.16 4.78 21.92
CA LEU A 21 -13.29 4.96 20.46
C LEU A 21 -13.73 3.66 19.75
N GLU A 22 -13.28 2.49 20.25
CA GLU A 22 -13.79 1.20 19.75
C GLU A 22 -15.26 0.97 20.15
N GLU A 23 -15.69 1.45 21.30
CA GLU A 23 -17.07 1.32 21.78
C GLU A 23 -18.05 2.22 20.99
N ILE A 24 -17.65 3.43 20.62
CA ILE A 24 -18.43 4.35 19.76
C ILE A 24 -18.56 3.79 18.33
N ASP A 25 -17.52 3.16 17.77
CA ASP A 25 -17.59 2.47 16.47
C ASP A 25 -18.51 1.22 16.51
N LEU A 26 -18.71 0.60 17.66
CA LEU A 26 -19.58 -0.57 17.82
C LEU A 26 -21.07 -0.18 17.80
N GLU A 27 -21.47 0.94 18.34
CA GLU A 27 -22.89 1.36 18.41
C GLU A 27 -23.48 1.77 17.05
N THR A 28 -22.66 2.22 16.09
CA THR A 28 -23.15 2.67 14.77
C THR A 28 -23.21 1.58 13.72
N SER A 29 -22.82 0.32 14.01
CA SER A 29 -22.63 -0.70 12.98
C SER A 29 -23.21 -2.09 13.29
N GLU A 30 -24.36 -2.19 13.94
CA GLU A 30 -24.95 -3.52 14.28
C GLU A 30 -25.08 -4.46 13.08
N ASN A 31 -25.22 -3.94 11.84
CA ASN A 31 -25.42 -4.73 10.62
C ASN A 31 -24.19 -4.90 9.75
N PHE A 32 -23.12 -4.15 9.94
CA PHE A 32 -21.94 -4.20 9.09
C PHE A 32 -20.74 -4.86 9.78
N GLU A 33 -19.93 -5.57 8.99
CA GLU A 33 -18.66 -6.05 9.48
C GLU A 33 -17.64 -4.90 9.63
N THR A 34 -16.76 -5.04 10.62
CA THR A 34 -15.58 -4.18 10.75
C THR A 34 -14.66 -4.33 9.55
N ALA A 35 -13.81 -3.35 9.28
CA ALA A 35 -12.91 -3.39 8.13
C ALA A 35 -12.07 -4.67 8.08
N ALA A 36 -11.98 -5.28 6.89
CA ALA A 36 -11.20 -6.50 6.67
C ALA A 36 -9.70 -6.29 6.95
N PHE A 37 -9.20 -5.09 6.66
CA PHE A 37 -7.80 -4.69 6.86
C PHE A 37 -7.72 -3.48 7.79
N LYS A 38 -6.63 -3.39 8.55
CA LYS A 38 -6.32 -2.23 9.40
C LYS A 38 -5.56 -1.15 8.62
N GLY A 39 -4.62 -1.56 7.78
CA GLY A 39 -3.89 -0.68 6.88
C GLY A 39 -4.69 -0.28 5.64
N LEU A 40 -4.39 0.90 5.10
CA LEU A 40 -4.92 1.37 3.80
C LEU A 40 -4.35 0.55 2.62
N LYS A 41 -3.28 -0.19 2.87
CA LYS A 41 -2.70 -1.19 1.97
C LYS A 41 -2.68 -2.56 2.63
N VAL A 42 -2.72 -3.64 1.83
CA VAL A 42 -2.40 -5.00 2.30
C VAL A 42 -0.89 -5.04 2.59
N VAL A 43 -0.05 -4.93 1.60
CA VAL A 43 1.37 -4.56 1.65
C VAL A 43 1.66 -3.60 0.50
N ASN A 44 1.63 -4.04 -0.76
CA ASN A 44 1.72 -3.22 -1.97
C ASN A 44 0.35 -2.85 -2.51
N PHE A 45 -0.59 -3.82 -2.57
CA PHE A 45 -1.95 -3.57 -3.02
C PHE A 45 -2.72 -2.64 -2.09
N GLU A 46 -3.59 -1.82 -2.68
CA GLU A 46 -4.60 -1.09 -1.92
C GLU A 46 -5.52 -2.09 -1.20
N SER A 47 -5.94 -1.78 0.03
CA SER A 47 -6.94 -2.57 0.75
C SER A 47 -8.33 -1.96 0.58
N THR A 48 -9.38 -2.66 1.01
CA THR A 48 -10.75 -2.12 1.05
C THR A 48 -11.00 -1.18 2.23
N LYS A 49 -9.99 -0.89 3.07
CA LYS A 49 -10.08 0.13 4.12
C LYS A 49 -10.30 1.51 3.49
N MET A 50 -11.30 2.23 3.99
CA MET A 50 -11.56 3.63 3.65
C MET A 50 -11.04 4.54 4.76
N VAL A 51 -10.75 5.78 4.40
CA VAL A 51 -10.57 6.89 5.32
C VAL A 51 -11.96 7.45 5.62
N SER A 52 -12.26 7.75 6.88
CA SER A 52 -13.57 8.28 7.30
C SER A 52 -13.78 9.70 6.78
N GLU A 53 -15.03 10.14 6.79
CA GLU A 53 -15.39 11.51 6.38
C GLU A 53 -14.59 12.55 7.17
N LYS A 54 -14.01 13.53 6.45
CA LYS A 54 -13.21 14.65 6.99
C LYS A 54 -11.88 14.27 7.64
N GLU A 55 -11.50 13.00 7.66
CA GLU A 55 -10.17 12.59 8.10
C GLU A 55 -9.13 12.78 7.00
N LEU A 56 -7.94 13.19 7.38
CA LEU A 56 -6.76 13.27 6.54
C LEU A 56 -5.73 12.24 7.00
N TYR A 57 -5.32 11.36 6.09
CA TYR A 57 -4.20 10.44 6.34
C TYR A 57 -2.95 10.89 5.61
N PHE A 58 -1.83 10.87 6.32
CA PHE A 58 -0.51 10.95 5.72
C PHE A 58 0.15 9.59 5.81
N VAL A 59 0.58 9.08 4.65
CA VAL A 59 1.24 7.78 4.55
C VAL A 59 2.64 7.96 3.99
N VAL A 60 3.63 7.49 4.74
CA VAL A 60 5.02 7.36 4.30
C VAL A 60 5.26 5.90 3.98
N SER A 61 5.58 5.61 2.73
CA SER A 61 6.00 4.27 2.30
C SER A 61 7.47 4.33 1.88
N HIS A 62 8.24 3.34 2.32
CA HIS A 62 9.68 3.28 2.07
C HIS A 62 10.08 1.86 1.71
N ARG A 63 10.92 1.71 0.69
CA ARG A 63 11.54 0.45 0.26
C ARG A 63 13.03 0.69 0.16
N PHE A 64 13.79 -0.10 0.90
CA PHE A 64 15.25 -0.11 0.83
C PHE A 64 15.75 -0.82 -0.43
N GLY A 65 17.04 -0.89 -0.62
CA GLY A 65 17.67 -1.71 -1.65
C GLY A 65 17.54 -3.21 -1.37
N SER A 66 18.15 -4.02 -2.24
CA SER A 66 18.14 -5.47 -2.09
C SER A 66 18.96 -5.92 -0.87
N ILE A 67 18.40 -6.85 -0.09
CA ILE A 67 19.17 -7.47 1.02
C ILE A 67 20.25 -8.44 0.53
N LYS A 68 20.20 -8.86 -0.76
CA LYS A 68 21.15 -9.78 -1.40
C LYS A 68 22.58 -9.24 -1.38
N THR A 69 22.76 -7.91 -1.43
CA THR A 69 24.07 -7.26 -1.40
C THR A 69 24.80 -7.41 -0.06
N GLY A 70 24.09 -7.81 0.99
CA GLY A 70 24.67 -8.08 2.29
C GLY A 70 25.29 -6.85 2.94
N ILE A 71 26.47 -7.02 3.54
CA ILE A 71 27.17 -5.97 4.31
C ILE A 71 27.68 -4.83 3.41
N GLU A 72 27.92 -5.05 2.13
CA GLU A 72 28.46 -4.04 1.21
C GLU A 72 27.55 -2.80 1.13
N ASP A 73 26.22 -3.00 1.05
CA ASP A 73 25.21 -1.92 1.05
C ASP A 73 24.44 -1.87 2.36
N PHE A 74 25.02 -2.41 3.43
CA PHE A 74 24.33 -2.56 4.71
C PHE A 74 22.93 -3.17 4.58
N PHE A 75 22.84 -4.32 3.86
CA PHE A 75 21.61 -5.04 3.55
C PHE A 75 20.56 -4.19 2.80
N GLY A 76 21.06 -3.35 1.88
CA GLY A 76 20.24 -2.48 1.05
C GLY A 76 19.82 -1.16 1.71
N LEU A 77 20.23 -0.90 2.96
CA LEU A 77 19.81 0.32 3.69
C LEU A 77 20.39 1.61 3.11
N ASP A 78 21.47 1.53 2.32
CA ASP A 78 22.08 2.70 1.66
C ASP A 78 21.25 3.22 0.47
N GLN A 79 20.28 2.45 -0.02
CA GLN A 79 19.42 2.80 -1.13
C GLN A 79 17.97 2.85 -0.67
N ALA A 80 17.19 3.78 -1.22
CA ALA A 80 15.80 3.89 -0.84
C ALA A 80 14.90 4.47 -1.94
N VAL A 81 13.71 3.90 -2.06
CA VAL A 81 12.57 4.48 -2.76
C VAL A 81 11.55 4.91 -1.71
N THR A 82 11.17 6.18 -1.73
CA THR A 82 10.19 6.75 -0.80
C THR A 82 8.96 7.22 -1.57
N ARG A 83 7.76 6.95 -1.04
CA ARG A 83 6.49 7.51 -1.51
C ARG A 83 5.79 8.21 -0.36
N LEU A 84 5.42 9.46 -0.57
CA LEU A 84 4.58 10.25 0.32
C LEU A 84 3.18 10.30 -0.28
N ASN A 85 2.16 10.02 0.53
CA ASN A 85 0.77 10.01 0.08
C ASN A 85 -0.12 10.73 1.09
N LEU A 86 -0.92 11.69 0.61
CA LEU A 86 -1.99 12.35 1.36
C LEU A 86 -3.32 11.79 0.86
N ILE A 87 -4.16 11.33 1.79
CA ILE A 87 -5.45 10.72 1.49
C ILE A 87 -6.51 11.42 2.33
N TYR A 88 -7.53 11.96 1.69
CA TYR A 88 -8.62 12.66 2.35
C TYR A 88 -9.96 11.93 2.14
N GLY A 89 -10.71 11.75 3.21
CA GLY A 89 -12.06 11.22 3.20
C GLY A 89 -13.06 12.33 2.89
N ILE A 90 -13.61 12.35 1.68
CA ILE A 90 -14.70 13.28 1.32
C ILE A 90 -15.99 12.84 2.02
N THR A 91 -16.25 11.55 2.00
CA THR A 91 -17.31 10.86 2.75
C THR A 91 -16.75 9.51 3.22
N ASP A 92 -17.48 8.77 4.04
CA ASP A 92 -17.11 7.41 4.44
C ASP A 92 -16.94 6.43 3.27
N GLY A 93 -17.50 6.75 2.11
CA GLY A 93 -17.43 5.94 0.90
C GLY A 93 -16.58 6.52 -0.23
N ILE A 94 -16.03 7.73 -0.09
CA ILE A 94 -15.29 8.44 -1.15
C ILE A 94 -13.99 9.00 -0.59
N ASN A 95 -12.86 8.50 -1.07
CA ASN A 95 -11.55 9.05 -0.74
C ASN A 95 -10.83 9.54 -2.00
N VAL A 96 -10.12 10.66 -1.86
CA VAL A 96 -9.19 11.17 -2.87
C VAL A 96 -7.79 11.18 -2.30
N SER A 97 -6.80 11.00 -3.17
CA SER A 97 -5.41 11.07 -2.72
C SER A 97 -4.49 11.67 -3.76
N ILE A 98 -3.39 12.23 -3.27
CA ILE A 98 -2.27 12.68 -4.09
C ILE A 98 -0.98 12.13 -3.49
N SER A 99 -0.10 11.62 -4.33
CA SER A 99 1.17 11.08 -3.89
C SER A 99 2.33 11.45 -4.80
N ARG A 100 3.53 11.39 -4.21
CA ARG A 100 4.78 11.48 -4.94
C ARG A 100 5.73 10.36 -4.52
N SER A 101 6.23 9.63 -5.51
CA SER A 101 7.28 8.60 -5.34
C SER A 101 8.63 9.11 -5.87
N SER A 102 9.73 8.74 -5.21
CA SER A 102 11.08 8.96 -5.75
C SER A 102 11.38 8.03 -6.94
N PHE A 103 10.72 6.85 -7.02
CA PHE A 103 10.82 5.97 -8.18
C PHE A 103 10.26 6.68 -9.42
N GLN A 104 11.09 6.84 -10.45
CA GLN A 104 10.75 7.57 -11.68
C GLN A 104 10.19 8.99 -11.43
N LYS A 105 10.46 9.57 -10.24
CA LYS A 105 9.91 10.88 -9.82
C LYS A 105 8.40 10.98 -10.08
N THR A 106 7.66 9.89 -9.81
CA THR A 106 6.25 9.75 -10.18
C THR A 106 5.33 10.56 -9.27
N TYR A 107 4.43 11.34 -9.86
CA TYR A 107 3.27 11.92 -9.18
C TYR A 107 2.02 11.11 -9.54
N GLU A 108 1.13 10.94 -8.59
CA GLU A 108 -0.10 10.16 -8.77
C GLU A 108 -1.26 10.84 -8.05
N GLY A 109 -2.40 10.95 -8.74
CA GLY A 109 -3.70 11.25 -8.15
C GLY A 109 -4.57 10.00 -8.16
N ALA A 110 -5.35 9.76 -7.10
CA ALA A 110 -6.24 8.61 -7.05
C ALA A 110 -7.60 8.93 -6.42
N LEU A 111 -8.59 8.14 -6.83
CA LEU A 111 -9.96 8.13 -6.32
C LEU A 111 -10.32 6.71 -5.88
N LYS A 112 -10.89 6.58 -4.68
CA LYS A 112 -11.34 5.31 -4.11
C LYS A 112 -12.81 5.42 -3.72
N LEU A 113 -13.65 4.53 -4.24
CA LEU A 113 -15.09 4.53 -4.05
C LEU A 113 -15.53 3.20 -3.44
N ARG A 114 -16.16 3.23 -2.27
CA ARG A 114 -16.78 2.04 -1.68
C ARG A 114 -18.14 1.81 -2.31
N LEU A 115 -18.27 0.74 -3.09
CA LEU A 115 -19.50 0.36 -3.77
C LEU A 115 -20.42 -0.43 -2.85
N ILE A 116 -19.87 -1.38 -2.08
CA ILE A 116 -20.62 -2.26 -1.18
C ILE A 116 -19.80 -2.49 0.09
N ARG A 117 -20.46 -2.55 1.24
CA ARG A 117 -19.87 -2.93 2.53
C ARG A 117 -20.39 -4.30 2.97
N GLN A 118 -19.50 -5.16 3.44
CA GLN A 118 -19.86 -6.48 3.99
C GLN A 118 -20.84 -6.34 5.17
N LYS A 119 -21.92 -7.13 5.13
CA LYS A 119 -22.91 -7.23 6.19
C LYS A 119 -22.81 -8.58 6.88
N LYS A 120 -23.08 -8.62 8.19
CA LYS A 120 -22.93 -9.84 9.01
C LYS A 120 -23.84 -10.98 8.55
N GLU A 121 -25.08 -10.70 8.20
CA GLU A 121 -26.11 -11.70 7.91
C GLU A 121 -26.65 -11.65 6.47
N SER A 122 -26.02 -10.87 5.59
CA SER A 122 -26.51 -10.66 4.23
C SER A 122 -25.37 -10.75 3.22
N PHE A 123 -24.92 -9.64 2.69
CA PHE A 123 -23.91 -9.61 1.63
C PHE A 123 -22.49 -9.81 2.18
N PRO A 124 -21.76 -10.88 1.80
CA PRO A 124 -20.55 -11.31 2.50
C PRO A 124 -19.26 -10.62 2.04
N LEU A 125 -19.33 -9.57 1.23
CA LEU A 125 -18.17 -8.93 0.61
C LEU A 125 -18.18 -7.42 0.82
N THR A 126 -16.99 -6.82 0.92
CA THR A 126 -16.77 -5.39 0.71
C THR A 126 -16.17 -5.20 -0.67
N ILE A 127 -16.75 -4.30 -1.47
CA ILE A 127 -16.30 -3.98 -2.83
C ILE A 127 -15.96 -2.50 -2.88
N VAL A 128 -14.74 -2.21 -3.32
CA VAL A 128 -14.20 -0.86 -3.46
C VAL A 128 -13.59 -0.71 -4.85
N TRP A 129 -13.91 0.36 -5.53
CA TRP A 129 -13.30 0.71 -6.81
C TRP A 129 -12.22 1.74 -6.59
N HIS A 130 -11.02 1.45 -7.04
CA HIS A 130 -9.85 2.32 -6.94
C HIS A 130 -9.34 2.67 -8.34
N ASN A 131 -9.14 3.96 -8.60
CA ASN A 131 -8.61 4.47 -9.85
C ASN A 131 -7.46 5.40 -9.57
N SER A 132 -6.42 5.34 -10.38
CA SER A 132 -5.29 6.28 -10.31
C SER A 132 -4.83 6.70 -11.69
N ALA A 133 -4.27 7.92 -11.74
CA ALA A 133 -3.54 8.46 -12.88
C ALA A 133 -2.18 8.94 -12.37
N GLN A 134 -1.13 8.58 -13.09
CA GLN A 134 0.25 8.91 -12.71
C GLN A 134 1.01 9.59 -13.84
N ILE A 135 2.02 10.37 -13.45
CA ILE A 135 2.95 11.04 -14.36
C ILE A 135 4.37 10.64 -13.97
N ASN A 136 5.09 10.02 -14.88
CA ASN A 136 6.52 9.77 -14.77
C ASN A 136 7.30 11.02 -15.21
N THR A 137 7.85 11.75 -14.23
CA THR A 137 8.59 12.98 -14.51
C THR A 137 10.11 12.78 -14.64
N SER A 138 10.59 11.54 -14.60
CA SER A 138 11.98 11.23 -14.90
C SER A 138 12.29 11.12 -16.40
N LEU A 139 11.25 10.99 -17.23
CA LEU A 139 11.40 10.97 -18.68
C LEU A 139 11.68 12.40 -19.20
N ASP A 140 12.71 12.56 -20.01
CA ASP A 140 13.09 13.81 -20.66
C ASP A 140 13.37 13.61 -22.16
N GLU A 141 13.33 14.72 -22.92
CA GLU A 141 13.54 14.71 -24.37
C GLU A 141 15.01 14.50 -24.74
N ASP A 142 15.95 14.82 -23.86
CA ASP A 142 17.39 14.66 -24.11
C ASP A 142 17.75 13.17 -24.27
N ASN A 143 17.08 12.31 -23.48
CA ASN A 143 17.27 10.87 -23.53
C ASN A 143 16.27 10.15 -24.47
N LEU A 144 15.12 10.76 -24.77
CA LEU A 144 14.05 10.20 -25.58
C LEU A 144 13.55 11.21 -26.62
N PRO A 145 14.24 11.35 -27.77
CA PRO A 145 13.82 12.27 -28.84
C PRO A 145 12.37 12.00 -29.30
N GLY A 146 11.56 13.04 -29.36
CA GLY A 146 10.13 12.92 -29.71
C GLY A 146 9.21 12.54 -28.54
N LEU A 147 9.71 12.63 -27.30
CA LEU A 147 8.90 12.44 -26.12
C LEU A 147 7.84 13.55 -26.01
N GLU A 148 6.57 13.16 -25.96
CA GLU A 148 5.45 14.07 -25.70
C GLU A 148 4.94 13.89 -24.27
N PHE A 149 4.24 14.88 -23.72
CA PHE A 149 3.63 14.81 -22.39
C PHE A 149 2.78 13.55 -22.19
N LYS A 150 2.01 13.15 -23.21
CA LYS A 150 1.19 11.94 -23.16
C LYS A 150 1.99 10.68 -22.83
N HIS A 151 3.24 10.57 -23.29
CA HIS A 151 4.10 9.40 -23.04
C HIS A 151 4.47 9.23 -21.58
N LYS A 152 4.41 10.31 -20.79
CA LYS A 152 4.71 10.30 -19.34
C LYS A 152 3.54 9.77 -18.50
N LEU A 153 2.34 9.59 -19.11
CA LEU A 153 1.12 9.24 -18.39
C LEU A 153 0.94 7.73 -18.24
N GLY A 154 0.43 7.32 -17.09
CA GLY A 154 -0.05 5.97 -16.81
C GLY A 154 -1.35 6.01 -16.00
N TYR A 155 -2.16 4.98 -16.15
CA TYR A 155 -3.47 4.86 -15.50
C TYR A 155 -3.63 3.47 -14.90
N ALA A 156 -4.36 3.36 -13.79
CA ALA A 156 -4.74 2.07 -13.25
C ALA A 156 -6.15 2.11 -12.67
N THR A 157 -6.86 0.99 -12.81
CA THR A 157 -8.13 0.74 -12.15
C THR A 157 -8.11 -0.63 -11.50
N GLN A 158 -8.58 -0.72 -10.26
CA GLN A 158 -8.66 -1.95 -9.48
C GLN A 158 -10.07 -2.11 -8.91
N LEU A 159 -10.62 -3.30 -8.99
CA LEU A 159 -11.79 -3.66 -8.22
C LEU A 159 -11.33 -4.48 -7.01
N LEU A 160 -11.29 -3.85 -5.85
CA LEU A 160 -10.88 -4.48 -4.59
C LEU A 160 -12.09 -5.21 -4.00
N VAL A 161 -12.03 -6.52 -3.92
CA VAL A 161 -13.10 -7.37 -3.37
C VAL A 161 -12.55 -8.09 -2.16
N SER A 162 -13.00 -7.73 -0.98
CA SER A 162 -12.53 -8.35 0.26
C SER A 162 -13.65 -9.00 1.07
N ARG A 163 -13.25 -9.97 1.86
CA ARG A 163 -14.08 -10.65 2.85
C ARG A 163 -13.35 -10.77 4.18
N LYS A 164 -13.94 -10.28 5.24
CA LYS A 164 -13.58 -10.69 6.58
C LYS A 164 -14.26 -12.04 6.83
N VAL A 165 -13.47 -13.11 6.72
CA VAL A 165 -13.96 -14.50 6.81
C VAL A 165 -14.36 -14.83 8.24
N ASN A 166 -13.55 -14.35 9.21
CA ASN A 166 -13.79 -14.43 10.64
C ASN A 166 -12.98 -13.33 11.35
N GLU A 167 -12.94 -13.33 12.68
CA GLU A 167 -12.21 -12.31 13.46
C GLU A 167 -10.70 -12.30 13.19
N LYS A 168 -10.12 -13.42 12.74
CA LYS A 168 -8.68 -13.54 12.52
C LYS A 168 -8.29 -13.46 11.05
N LEU A 169 -9.12 -13.92 10.13
CA LEU A 169 -8.78 -14.07 8.71
C LEU A 169 -9.58 -13.12 7.83
N SER A 170 -8.89 -12.35 7.02
CA SER A 170 -9.46 -11.56 5.92
C SER A 170 -8.73 -11.88 4.63
N LEU A 171 -9.46 -11.91 3.52
CA LEU A 171 -8.95 -12.18 2.18
C LEU A 171 -9.39 -11.08 1.23
N GLN A 172 -8.61 -10.85 0.18
CA GLN A 172 -8.90 -9.87 -0.87
C GLN A 172 -8.48 -10.39 -2.24
N LEU A 173 -9.31 -10.12 -3.24
CA LEU A 173 -8.96 -10.18 -4.65
C LEU A 173 -8.95 -8.77 -5.23
N ALA A 174 -8.05 -8.50 -6.18
CA ALA A 174 -7.88 -7.22 -6.81
C ALA A 174 -7.62 -7.38 -8.32
N PRO A 175 -8.65 -7.74 -9.13
CA PRO A 175 -8.52 -7.63 -10.57
C PRO A 175 -8.17 -6.18 -10.93
N THR A 176 -7.13 -6.05 -11.74
CA THR A 176 -6.48 -4.78 -12.07
C THR A 176 -6.27 -4.67 -13.56
N PHE A 177 -6.69 -3.54 -14.12
CA PHE A 177 -6.25 -3.05 -15.42
C PHE A 177 -5.31 -1.89 -15.20
N PHE A 178 -4.19 -1.84 -15.91
CA PHE A 178 -3.31 -0.69 -15.92
C PHE A 178 -2.74 -0.43 -17.31
N HIS A 179 -2.47 0.82 -17.60
CA HIS A 179 -2.00 1.28 -18.89
C HIS A 179 -0.84 2.24 -18.71
N ASN A 180 0.22 2.03 -19.46
CA ASN A 180 1.34 2.98 -19.55
C ASN A 180 1.43 3.45 -21.01
N ASN A 181 1.39 4.75 -21.24
CA ASN A 181 1.51 5.29 -22.60
C ASN A 181 2.91 5.06 -23.19
N LEU A 182 3.89 4.78 -22.34
CA LEU A 182 5.23 4.34 -22.74
C LEU A 182 5.63 3.15 -21.87
N VAL A 183 6.03 2.05 -22.51
CA VAL A 183 6.55 0.83 -21.85
C VAL A 183 8.03 0.66 -22.14
N SER A 184 8.77 0.12 -21.18
CA SER A 184 10.22 -0.08 -21.26
C SER A 184 10.63 -1.36 -22.00
N VAL A 185 9.71 -2.31 -22.17
CA VAL A 185 9.94 -3.60 -22.85
C VAL A 185 9.25 -3.56 -24.20
N THR A 186 9.98 -3.75 -25.27
CA THR A 186 9.49 -3.56 -26.66
C THR A 186 8.28 -4.42 -27.02
N GLU A 187 8.17 -5.64 -26.47
CA GLU A 187 7.06 -6.55 -26.75
C GLU A 187 5.91 -6.45 -25.75
N GLN A 188 6.03 -5.58 -24.74
CA GLN A 188 4.99 -5.41 -23.75
C GLN A 188 3.90 -4.49 -24.26
N ASP A 189 2.64 -4.94 -24.18
CA ASP A 189 1.49 -4.10 -24.46
C ASP A 189 1.41 -2.91 -23.51
N ASN A 190 0.95 -1.76 -24.00
CA ASN A 190 0.65 -0.60 -23.18
C ASN A 190 -0.48 -0.89 -22.17
N SER A 191 -1.51 -1.65 -22.61
CA SER A 191 -2.65 -2.08 -21.78
C SER A 191 -2.34 -3.43 -21.15
N GLN A 192 -2.35 -3.47 -19.83
CA GLN A 192 -1.88 -4.59 -19.05
C GLN A 192 -2.94 -5.02 -18.02
N TYR A 193 -2.97 -6.30 -17.72
CA TYR A 193 -3.93 -6.91 -16.81
C TYR A 193 -3.21 -7.69 -15.72
N ALA A 194 -3.73 -7.60 -14.51
CA ALA A 194 -3.20 -8.36 -13.39
C ALA A 194 -4.32 -8.81 -12.44
N LEU A 195 -4.05 -9.85 -11.68
CA LEU A 195 -4.88 -10.29 -10.57
C LEU A 195 -4.07 -10.20 -9.28
N GLY A 196 -4.49 -9.33 -8.37
CA GLY A 196 -3.98 -9.26 -7.02
C GLY A 196 -4.70 -10.24 -6.09
N ILE A 197 -3.95 -10.93 -5.25
CA ILE A 197 -4.46 -11.79 -4.17
C ILE A 197 -3.85 -11.28 -2.88
N GLY A 198 -4.66 -10.99 -1.87
CA GLY A 198 -4.20 -10.47 -0.59
C GLY A 198 -4.84 -11.22 0.58
N GLY A 199 -4.13 -11.29 1.68
CA GLY A 199 -4.63 -11.90 2.91
C GLY A 199 -4.04 -11.24 4.14
N ARG A 200 -4.84 -11.23 5.21
CA ARG A 200 -4.44 -10.80 6.54
C ARG A 200 -4.82 -11.86 7.56
N HIS A 201 -3.87 -12.21 8.42
CA HIS A 201 -4.13 -13.04 9.60
C HIS A 201 -3.80 -12.28 10.88
N LYS A 202 -4.81 -12.04 11.72
CA LYS A 202 -4.68 -11.37 13.01
C LYS A 202 -4.05 -12.32 14.03
N LEU A 203 -2.90 -11.96 14.58
CA LEU A 203 -2.19 -12.73 15.61
C LEU A 203 -2.67 -12.35 17.01
N THR A 204 -2.77 -11.04 17.27
CA THR A 204 -3.25 -10.46 18.52
C THR A 204 -4.19 -9.29 18.22
N LYS A 205 -4.67 -8.58 19.23
CA LYS A 205 -5.48 -7.35 19.04
C LYS A 205 -4.74 -6.31 18.18
N ARG A 206 -3.41 -6.20 18.30
CA ARG A 206 -2.59 -5.18 17.64
C ARG A 206 -1.72 -5.69 16.50
N TRP A 207 -1.38 -6.99 16.47
CA TRP A 207 -0.48 -7.58 15.48
C TRP A 207 -1.22 -8.41 14.45
N SER A 208 -0.85 -8.26 13.18
CA SER A 208 -1.29 -9.14 12.09
C SER A 208 -0.15 -9.40 11.11
N ILE A 209 -0.24 -10.55 10.41
CA ILE A 209 0.57 -10.87 9.24
C ILE A 209 -0.28 -10.57 8.01
N ASN A 210 0.33 -9.96 7.01
CA ASN A 210 -0.26 -9.70 5.70
C ASN A 210 0.61 -10.30 4.61
N VAL A 211 -0.05 -10.79 3.58
CA VAL A 211 0.60 -11.30 2.37
C VAL A 211 -0.15 -10.75 1.18
N ASP A 212 0.56 -10.30 0.15
CA ASP A 212 -0.03 -10.04 -1.15
C ASP A 212 0.82 -10.59 -2.30
N TYR A 213 0.14 -10.99 -3.37
CA TYR A 213 0.75 -11.51 -4.59
C TYR A 213 0.03 -10.94 -5.81
N GLY A 214 0.79 -10.50 -6.79
CA GLY A 214 0.28 -9.97 -8.06
C GLY A 214 0.63 -10.89 -9.22
N ILE A 215 -0.37 -11.35 -9.96
CA ILE A 215 -0.20 -12.15 -11.18
C ILE A 215 -0.39 -11.21 -12.36
N HIS A 216 0.66 -10.91 -13.12
CA HIS A 216 0.59 -10.12 -14.34
C HIS A 216 0.19 -11.05 -15.51
N LEU A 217 -1.00 -10.88 -16.07
CA LEU A 217 -1.64 -11.85 -16.94
C LEU A 217 -1.12 -11.82 -18.40
N ASN A 218 -0.75 -10.64 -18.90
CA ASN A 218 -0.22 -10.47 -20.27
C ASN A 218 1.20 -9.89 -20.28
N ARG A 219 2.05 -10.39 -19.37
CA ARG A 219 3.47 -10.03 -19.34
C ARG A 219 4.16 -10.56 -20.57
N ALA A 220 4.95 -9.72 -21.25
CA ALA A 220 5.78 -10.13 -22.38
C ALA A 220 6.77 -11.24 -21.96
N ALA A 221 6.97 -12.23 -22.81
CA ALA A 221 7.89 -13.34 -22.51
C ALA A 221 9.34 -12.88 -22.32
N THR A 222 9.73 -11.78 -22.96
CA THR A 222 11.06 -11.15 -22.85
C THR A 222 11.20 -10.21 -21.66
N SER A 223 10.14 -10.04 -20.85
CA SER A 223 10.17 -9.12 -19.72
C SER A 223 11.14 -9.59 -18.63
N PRO A 224 12.07 -8.73 -18.17
CA PRO A 224 12.98 -9.05 -17.07
C PRO A 224 12.31 -8.97 -15.69
N PHE A 225 11.03 -8.58 -15.63
CA PHE A 225 10.32 -8.33 -14.39
C PHE A 225 9.58 -9.56 -13.88
N SER A 226 9.49 -9.68 -12.56
CA SER A 226 8.83 -10.78 -11.85
C SER A 226 7.41 -10.40 -11.37
N ASN A 227 6.63 -11.37 -10.95
CA ASN A 227 5.39 -11.14 -10.24
C ASN A 227 5.68 -10.67 -8.81
N PRO A 228 5.07 -9.58 -8.33
CA PRO A 228 5.31 -9.10 -6.99
C PRO A 228 4.71 -10.02 -5.94
N LEU A 229 5.52 -10.41 -4.96
CA LEU A 229 5.13 -11.13 -3.75
C LEU A 229 5.62 -10.34 -2.53
N SER A 230 4.76 -10.15 -1.56
CA SER A 230 5.10 -9.42 -0.34
C SER A 230 4.57 -10.12 0.89
N VAL A 231 5.36 -10.08 1.97
CA VAL A 231 4.99 -10.58 3.29
C VAL A 231 5.29 -9.49 4.30
N GLY A 232 4.34 -9.17 5.16
CA GLY A 232 4.49 -8.09 6.13
C GLY A 232 3.79 -8.34 7.44
N PHE A 233 4.11 -7.49 8.41
CA PHE A 233 3.51 -7.45 9.73
C PHE A 233 2.95 -6.05 9.97
N ASP A 234 1.72 -5.98 10.47
CA ASP A 234 1.12 -4.74 10.93
C ASP A 234 1.15 -4.66 12.44
N LEU A 235 1.49 -3.47 12.94
CA LEU A 235 1.31 -3.09 14.32
C LEU A 235 0.39 -1.86 14.38
N GLU A 236 -0.75 -2.00 15.01
CA GLU A 236 -1.70 -0.93 15.25
C GLU A 236 -1.49 -0.31 16.64
N THR A 237 -1.33 1.00 16.69
CA THR A 237 -1.19 1.79 17.92
C THR A 237 -2.07 3.02 17.80
N GLY A 238 -3.28 2.99 18.34
CA GLY A 238 -4.21 4.14 18.55
C GLY A 238 -4.16 5.20 17.45
N GLY A 239 -3.96 5.55 16.51
CA GLY A 239 -3.88 6.59 15.46
C GLY A 239 -2.79 6.33 14.42
N HIS A 240 -1.99 5.26 14.61
CA HIS A 240 -0.97 4.88 13.66
C HIS A 240 -1.08 3.39 13.30
N VAL A 241 -0.82 3.08 12.04
CA VAL A 241 -0.57 1.71 11.59
C VAL A 241 0.85 1.65 11.03
N PHE A 242 1.67 0.82 11.64
CA PHE A 242 3.03 0.51 11.20
C PHE A 242 3.00 -0.82 10.46
N GLN A 243 3.45 -0.84 9.22
CA GLN A 243 3.60 -2.07 8.43
C GLN A 243 5.08 -2.26 8.12
N LEU A 244 5.67 -3.35 8.58
CA LEU A 244 7.02 -3.79 8.21
C LEU A 244 6.91 -4.96 7.26
N HIS A 245 7.68 -4.99 6.18
CA HIS A 245 7.51 -6.05 5.18
C HIS A 245 8.77 -6.31 4.35
N PHE A 246 8.76 -7.46 3.71
CA PHE A 246 9.66 -7.84 2.65
C PHE A 246 8.87 -8.01 1.35
N THR A 247 9.44 -7.59 0.24
CA THR A 247 8.83 -7.65 -1.08
C THR A 247 9.91 -7.78 -2.16
N ASN A 248 9.60 -8.38 -3.30
CA ASN A 248 10.47 -8.34 -4.47
C ASN A 248 10.15 -7.16 -5.42
N ALA A 249 9.26 -6.25 -5.01
CA ALA A 249 8.92 -5.04 -5.76
C ALA A 249 9.32 -3.79 -4.99
N GLN A 250 10.36 -3.09 -5.45
CA GLN A 250 10.77 -1.80 -4.87
C GLN A 250 9.82 -0.65 -5.24
N PRO A 251 9.27 -0.56 -6.48
CA PRO A 251 8.24 0.42 -6.82
C PRO A 251 6.95 0.24 -6.02
N MET A 252 6.19 1.34 -5.81
CA MET A 252 5.03 1.35 -4.91
C MET A 252 3.72 1.81 -5.55
N ASN A 253 3.76 2.40 -6.76
CA ASN A 253 2.58 2.74 -7.55
C ASN A 253 2.09 1.48 -8.28
N ILE A 254 0.78 1.37 -8.56
CA ILE A 254 0.15 0.17 -9.11
C ILE A 254 0.83 -0.29 -10.40
N ASN A 255 0.95 0.60 -11.38
CA ASN A 255 1.59 0.30 -12.66
C ASN A 255 3.03 -0.22 -12.48
N ASN A 256 3.75 0.38 -11.52
CA ASN A 256 5.16 0.15 -11.37
C ASN A 256 5.43 -1.14 -10.57
N PHE A 257 4.74 -1.40 -9.45
CA PHE A 257 5.00 -2.64 -8.70
C PHE A 257 4.47 -3.88 -9.43
N LEU A 258 3.38 -3.76 -10.22
CA LEU A 258 2.87 -4.86 -11.04
C LEU A 258 3.70 -5.08 -12.30
N GLY A 259 4.14 -3.98 -12.93
CA GLY A 259 4.85 -4.02 -14.21
C GLY A 259 6.37 -4.17 -14.12
N GLN A 260 6.98 -3.71 -12.99
CA GLN A 260 8.43 -3.50 -12.89
C GLN A 260 9.03 -4.03 -11.56
N ALA A 261 8.52 -5.14 -11.03
CA ALA A 261 9.14 -5.83 -9.90
C ALA A 261 10.42 -6.53 -10.35
N THR A 262 11.57 -6.11 -9.83
CA THR A 262 12.90 -6.57 -10.27
C THR A 262 13.47 -7.69 -9.42
N GLY A 263 13.00 -7.85 -8.18
CA GLY A 263 13.57 -8.80 -7.24
C GLY A 263 13.09 -10.24 -7.48
N ASP A 264 13.82 -11.19 -6.88
CA ASP A 264 13.54 -12.61 -6.91
C ASP A 264 13.68 -13.24 -5.52
N TRP A 265 12.59 -13.80 -5.01
CA TRP A 265 12.56 -14.46 -3.71
C TRP A 265 13.46 -15.69 -3.64
N SER A 266 13.59 -16.44 -4.76
CA SER A 266 14.41 -17.64 -4.81
C SER A 266 15.91 -17.36 -4.74
N GLU A 267 16.30 -16.15 -5.14
CA GLU A 267 17.69 -15.68 -5.10
C GLU A 267 18.00 -14.79 -3.90
N GLY A 268 17.01 -14.53 -3.01
CA GLY A 268 17.17 -13.59 -1.90
C GLY A 268 17.23 -12.13 -2.34
N ASP A 269 16.89 -11.83 -3.60
CA ASP A 269 16.80 -10.46 -4.11
C ASP A 269 15.45 -9.85 -3.73
N ILE A 270 15.34 -9.44 -2.48
CA ILE A 270 14.15 -8.90 -1.86
C ILE A 270 14.48 -7.60 -1.13
N PHE A 271 13.48 -6.76 -0.98
CA PHE A 271 13.58 -5.42 -0.41
C PHE A 271 12.85 -5.37 0.93
N PHE A 272 13.55 -4.96 1.97
CA PHE A 272 12.90 -4.56 3.22
C PHE A 272 12.20 -3.22 3.03
N GLY A 273 11.09 -3.03 3.71
CA GLY A 273 10.38 -1.77 3.66
C GLY A 273 9.37 -1.60 4.79
N PHE A 274 8.80 -0.39 4.83
CA PHE A 274 7.72 -0.08 5.76
C PHE A 274 6.69 0.85 5.12
N ASN A 275 5.47 0.80 5.65
CA ASN A 275 4.46 1.84 5.48
C ASN A 275 4.07 2.34 6.86
N ILE A 276 4.04 3.65 7.06
CA ILE A 276 3.57 4.29 8.29
C ILE A 276 2.41 5.19 7.89
N SER A 277 1.25 4.98 8.46
CA SER A 277 0.09 5.84 8.29
C SER A 277 -0.29 6.53 9.59
N ARG A 278 -0.61 7.82 9.49
CA ARG A 278 -1.10 8.64 10.60
C ARG A 278 -2.36 9.38 10.17
N VAL A 279 -3.35 9.37 11.03
CA VAL A 279 -4.59 10.14 10.89
C VAL A 279 -4.48 11.49 11.59
N PHE A 280 -5.09 12.53 10.99
CA PHE A 280 -5.18 13.90 11.51
C PHE A 280 -6.62 14.37 11.51
#